data_4777a32c748ae07c1645c79361a71a8d
#
_entry.id   4777a32c748ae07c1645c79361a71a8d
#
_cell.length_a   1.000
_cell.length_b   1.000
_cell.length_c   1.000
_cell.angle_alpha   90.00
_cell.angle_beta   90.00
_cell.angle_gamma   90.00
#
_symmetry.space_group_name_H-M   'P 1'
#
loop_
_entity.id
_entity.type
_entity.pdbx_description
1 polymer ?
#
loop_
_entity_poly.entity_id
_entity_poly.type
_entity_poly.pdbx_seq_one_letter_code
_entity_poly.pdbx_strand_id
1 'polypeptide(L)'
;MSSVNSHKKYDAILVAGEGKSSYKVHHQNKAFLTINGKCLVHYIVETLQQVESIRDIYVVGLKDELQQVFLTGHVDLSFPKRIHIVEQRSNLYENVWHTFLKSLKSENEEVPYTESHRDQAMLIVPCDAPLMTPQEVEYFTSHANMENYDHVLGLVSQKKLKYFYPQEGKPGIKMAYLHIKEDSFRINNLHLVKPLRIENREYIQKMYQYRYQRNFKNLVLFALSIFG
;
A
#
# COMPACT_ATOMS: atom_id res chain seq x y z
N MET A 1 -16.74 -3.87 -32.74
CA MET A 1 -15.61 -4.76 -32.36
C MET A 1 -14.88 -4.07 -31.21
N SER A 2 -15.17 -4.47 -29.98
CA SER A 2 -14.49 -3.92 -28.79
C SER A 2 -13.06 -4.47 -28.79
N SER A 3 -12.09 -3.57 -28.85
CA SER A 3 -10.68 -3.91 -28.63
C SER A 3 -10.58 -4.61 -27.29
N VAL A 4 -10.11 -5.83 -27.26
CA VAL A 4 -9.68 -6.52 -26.06
C VAL A 4 -8.54 -5.69 -25.50
N ASN A 5 -8.84 -4.85 -24.50
CA ASN A 5 -7.82 -4.19 -23.71
C ASN A 5 -6.97 -5.31 -23.10
N SER A 6 -5.73 -5.43 -23.57
CA SER A 6 -4.74 -6.25 -22.88
C SER A 6 -4.68 -5.71 -21.45
N HIS A 7 -5.20 -6.45 -20.49
CA HIS A 7 -5.24 -6.01 -19.10
C HIS A 7 -3.83 -5.67 -18.65
N LYS A 8 -3.60 -4.37 -18.40
CA LYS A 8 -2.31 -3.87 -17.94
C LYS A 8 -2.01 -4.53 -16.58
N LYS A 9 -0.88 -5.22 -16.49
CA LYS A 9 -0.47 -5.91 -15.27
C LYS A 9 0.45 -5.02 -14.43
N TYR A 10 0.26 -5.05 -13.12
CA TYR A 10 1.01 -4.28 -12.14
C TYR A 10 1.72 -5.20 -11.16
N ASP A 11 2.85 -4.79 -10.65
CA ASP A 11 3.40 -5.38 -9.44
C ASP A 11 2.71 -4.77 -8.22
N ALA A 12 2.50 -5.56 -7.18
CA ALA A 12 1.92 -5.09 -5.92
C ALA A 12 2.99 -4.98 -4.84
N ILE A 13 3.01 -3.86 -4.11
CA ILE A 13 3.79 -3.70 -2.87
C ILE A 13 2.85 -3.85 -1.69
N LEU A 14 2.97 -4.93 -0.95
CA LEU A 14 2.29 -5.16 0.31
C LEU A 14 3.13 -4.60 1.45
N VAL A 15 2.63 -3.55 2.10
CA VAL A 15 3.35 -2.86 3.18
C VAL A 15 3.06 -3.54 4.51
N ALA A 16 4.03 -4.33 5.00
CA ALA A 16 3.97 -5.11 6.23
C ALA A 16 5.01 -4.67 7.28
N GLY A 17 5.65 -3.50 7.06
CA GLY A 17 6.72 -3.00 7.91
C GLY A 17 6.27 -2.42 9.24
N GLU A 18 7.23 -2.33 10.18
CA GLU A 18 7.10 -1.57 11.42
C GLU A 18 7.73 -0.18 11.24
N GLY A 19 6.95 0.88 11.47
CA GLY A 19 7.49 2.24 11.63
C GLY A 19 7.65 2.59 13.11
N LYS A 20 8.54 3.54 13.45
CA LYS A 20 8.70 4.08 14.83
C LYS A 20 7.38 4.59 15.43
N SER A 21 6.39 4.79 14.61
CA SER A 21 5.07 5.33 14.91
C SER A 21 3.94 4.37 14.58
N SER A 22 4.22 3.14 14.15
CA SER A 22 3.18 2.13 14.00
C SER A 22 2.67 1.76 15.38
N TYR A 23 1.37 1.94 15.60
CA TYR A 23 0.73 1.43 16.82
C TYR A 23 0.88 -0.09 16.82
N LYS A 24 1.70 -0.60 17.72
CA LYS A 24 1.71 -2.02 18.02
C LYS A 24 0.40 -2.37 18.71
N VAL A 25 -0.32 -3.32 18.13
CA VAL A 25 -1.49 -3.91 18.77
C VAL A 25 -1.02 -5.14 19.51
N HIS A 26 -1.26 -5.20 20.82
CA HIS A 26 -0.72 -6.26 21.69
C HIS A 26 0.80 -6.43 21.61
N HIS A 27 1.55 -5.32 21.46
CA HIS A 27 3.02 -5.30 21.31
C HIS A 27 3.57 -6.01 20.05
N GLN A 28 2.71 -6.36 19.08
CA GLN A 28 3.10 -7.01 17.83
C GLN A 28 2.92 -6.10 16.62
N ASN A 29 3.69 -6.38 15.55
CA ASN A 29 3.44 -5.82 14.25
C ASN A 29 2.08 -6.28 13.74
N LYS A 30 1.27 -5.37 13.22
CA LYS A 30 -0.07 -5.68 12.70
C LYS A 30 -0.07 -6.77 11.64
N ALA A 31 0.96 -6.85 10.79
CA ALA A 31 1.07 -7.88 9.76
C ALA A 31 1.01 -9.30 10.32
N PHE A 32 1.47 -9.48 11.57
CA PHE A 32 1.56 -10.79 12.24
C PHE A 32 0.41 -11.06 13.22
N LEU A 33 -0.51 -10.11 13.40
CA LEU A 33 -1.73 -10.38 14.13
C LEU A 33 -2.53 -11.48 13.44
N THR A 34 -3.15 -12.35 14.23
CA THR A 34 -3.89 -13.50 13.71
C THR A 34 -5.40 -13.33 13.85
N ILE A 35 -6.11 -13.72 12.80
CA ILE A 35 -7.55 -13.92 12.80
C ILE A 35 -7.78 -15.38 12.38
N ASN A 36 -8.51 -16.15 13.19
CA ASN A 36 -8.76 -17.57 12.94
C ASN A 36 -7.47 -18.39 12.69
N GLY A 37 -6.39 -18.09 13.44
CA GLY A 37 -5.10 -18.77 13.31
C GLY A 37 -4.23 -18.37 12.12
N LYS A 38 -4.66 -17.43 11.27
CA LYS A 38 -3.95 -16.96 10.09
C LYS A 38 -3.52 -15.50 10.26
N CYS A 39 -2.25 -15.17 9.98
CA CYS A 39 -1.73 -13.80 10.04
C CYS A 39 -2.39 -12.88 9.01
N LEU A 40 -2.53 -11.59 9.34
CA LEU A 40 -3.17 -10.60 8.45
C LEU A 40 -2.47 -10.52 7.09
N VAL A 41 -1.14 -10.60 7.06
CA VAL A 41 -0.35 -10.59 5.82
C VAL A 41 -0.75 -11.72 4.85
N HIS A 42 -1.12 -12.91 5.36
CA HIS A 42 -1.54 -14.03 4.52
C HIS A 42 -2.88 -13.75 3.82
N TYR A 43 -3.84 -13.13 4.50
CA TYR A 43 -5.13 -12.77 3.88
C TYR A 43 -4.94 -11.88 2.67
N ILE A 44 -4.06 -10.87 2.78
CA ILE A 44 -3.81 -9.95 1.67
C ILE A 44 -3.02 -10.63 0.54
N VAL A 45 -2.03 -11.44 0.88
CA VAL A 45 -1.28 -12.21 -0.14
C VAL A 45 -2.23 -13.12 -0.92
N GLU A 46 -3.10 -13.89 -0.26
CA GLU A 46 -4.08 -14.75 -0.92
C GLU A 46 -5.05 -13.95 -1.80
N THR A 47 -5.47 -12.77 -1.34
CA THR A 47 -6.30 -11.87 -2.15
C THR A 47 -5.54 -11.47 -3.42
N LEU A 48 -4.30 -10.99 -3.31
CA LEU A 48 -3.50 -10.54 -4.45
C LEU A 48 -3.13 -11.68 -5.41
N GLN A 49 -2.97 -12.89 -4.90
CA GLN A 49 -2.75 -14.08 -5.74
C GLN A 49 -3.90 -14.34 -6.72
N GLN A 50 -5.13 -13.93 -6.39
CA GLN A 50 -6.33 -14.13 -7.20
C GLN A 50 -6.63 -12.97 -8.15
N VAL A 51 -5.95 -11.83 -8.04
CA VAL A 51 -6.21 -10.62 -8.86
C VAL A 51 -5.49 -10.73 -10.20
N GLU A 52 -6.23 -10.74 -11.32
CA GLU A 52 -5.64 -10.93 -12.66
C GLU A 52 -4.71 -9.79 -13.08
N SER A 53 -5.02 -8.55 -12.69
CA SER A 53 -4.21 -7.38 -13.00
C SER A 53 -2.88 -7.32 -12.21
N ILE A 54 -2.62 -8.24 -11.28
CA ILE A 54 -1.36 -8.32 -10.54
C ILE A 54 -0.43 -9.36 -11.17
N ARG A 55 0.85 -8.98 -11.34
CA ARG A 55 1.93 -9.82 -11.85
C ARG A 55 2.70 -10.49 -10.71
N ASP A 56 3.47 -9.71 -9.97
CA ASP A 56 4.29 -10.15 -8.85
C ASP A 56 3.92 -9.39 -7.56
N ILE A 57 4.18 -10.01 -6.41
CA ILE A 57 3.85 -9.46 -5.09
C ILE A 57 5.15 -9.23 -4.31
N TYR A 58 5.39 -7.99 -3.91
CA TYR A 58 6.54 -7.58 -3.10
C TYR A 58 6.07 -7.30 -1.67
N VAL A 59 6.42 -8.13 -0.72
CA VAL A 59 6.07 -7.94 0.70
C VAL A 59 7.24 -7.26 1.40
N VAL A 60 7.05 -6.02 1.82
CA VAL A 60 8.09 -5.24 2.48
C VAL A 60 7.84 -5.13 3.98
N GLY A 61 8.81 -5.59 4.78
CA GLY A 61 8.73 -5.60 6.25
C GLY A 61 10.01 -6.15 6.87
N LEU A 62 9.91 -6.64 8.10
CA LEU A 62 10.98 -7.37 8.78
C LEU A 62 11.19 -8.70 8.09
N LYS A 63 12.26 -8.80 7.30
CA LYS A 63 12.46 -9.89 6.34
C LYS A 63 12.47 -11.26 7.01
N ASP A 64 13.21 -11.41 8.10
CA ASP A 64 13.36 -12.69 8.78
C ASP A 64 12.02 -13.15 9.40
N GLU A 65 11.26 -12.21 9.99
CA GLU A 65 9.94 -12.51 10.55
C GLU A 65 8.94 -12.88 9.45
N LEU A 66 8.96 -12.17 8.32
CA LEU A 66 8.12 -12.50 7.16
C LEU A 66 8.45 -13.88 6.60
N GLN A 67 9.74 -14.22 6.44
CA GLN A 67 10.17 -15.54 5.98
C GLN A 67 9.67 -16.63 6.92
N GLN A 68 9.81 -16.43 8.23
CA GLN A 68 9.32 -17.39 9.23
C GLN A 68 7.80 -17.56 9.15
N VAL A 69 7.05 -16.46 9.04
CA VAL A 69 5.58 -16.48 8.97
C VAL A 69 5.10 -17.19 7.69
N PHE A 70 5.73 -16.94 6.55
CA PHE A 70 5.36 -17.62 5.30
C PHE A 70 5.75 -19.11 5.31
N LEU A 71 6.90 -19.44 5.89
CA LEU A 71 7.32 -20.84 6.05
C LEU A 71 6.34 -21.61 6.94
N THR A 72 6.00 -21.08 8.11
CA THR A 72 5.06 -21.72 9.05
C THR A 72 3.62 -21.74 8.53
N GLY A 73 3.24 -20.76 7.72
CA GLY A 73 1.94 -20.69 7.04
C GLY A 73 1.86 -21.56 5.77
N HIS A 74 2.94 -22.26 5.39
CA HIS A 74 3.03 -23.06 4.18
C HIS A 74 2.66 -22.30 2.90
N VAL A 75 3.03 -21.02 2.82
CA VAL A 75 2.76 -20.17 1.65
C VAL A 75 3.76 -20.49 0.54
N ASP A 76 3.26 -20.88 -0.63
CA ASP A 76 4.10 -21.01 -1.81
C ASP A 76 4.49 -19.61 -2.33
N LEU A 77 5.78 -19.30 -2.28
CA LEU A 77 6.31 -18.00 -2.70
C LEU A 77 6.44 -17.87 -4.23
N SER A 78 6.22 -18.94 -4.98
CA SER A 78 6.40 -19.00 -6.43
C SER A 78 5.08 -19.08 -7.22
N PHE A 79 4.01 -19.58 -6.61
CA PHE A 79 2.77 -19.91 -7.31
C PHE A 79 1.52 -19.39 -6.58
N PRO A 80 0.47 -18.95 -7.30
CA PRO A 80 0.40 -18.69 -8.76
C PRO A 80 1.21 -17.48 -9.22
N LYS A 81 1.59 -16.57 -8.30
CA LYS A 81 2.42 -15.38 -8.57
C LYS A 81 3.63 -15.40 -7.64
N ARG A 82 4.77 -14.90 -8.10
CA ARG A 82 5.96 -14.81 -7.25
C ARG A 82 5.74 -13.82 -6.11
N ILE A 83 6.21 -14.20 -4.93
CA ILE A 83 6.22 -13.38 -3.74
C ILE A 83 7.68 -13.06 -3.40
N HIS A 84 8.03 -11.79 -3.45
CA HIS A 84 9.36 -11.29 -3.13
C HIS A 84 9.33 -10.66 -1.74
N ILE A 85 10.08 -11.22 -0.80
CA ILE A 85 10.22 -10.61 0.53
C ILE A 85 11.34 -9.58 0.49
N VAL A 86 11.02 -8.35 0.90
CA VAL A 86 11.91 -7.19 0.86
C VAL A 86 12.12 -6.66 2.26
N GLU A 87 13.39 -6.47 2.66
CA GLU A 87 13.73 -5.85 3.94
C GLU A 87 13.26 -4.41 3.98
N GLN A 88 12.61 -4.02 5.08
CA GLN A 88 12.12 -2.67 5.28
C GLN A 88 13.23 -1.64 5.42
N ARG A 89 12.91 -0.38 5.14
CA ARG A 89 13.71 0.81 5.36
C ARG A 89 13.14 1.64 6.51
N SER A 90 13.66 2.84 6.69
CA SER A 90 13.36 3.70 7.84
C SER A 90 11.90 4.18 7.91
N ASN A 91 11.19 4.24 6.80
CA ASN A 91 9.80 4.73 6.71
C ASN A 91 9.06 4.19 5.49
N LEU A 92 7.75 4.43 5.43
CA LEU A 92 6.89 3.94 4.35
C LEU A 92 7.33 4.43 2.96
N TYR A 93 7.72 5.68 2.83
CA TYR A 93 8.17 6.22 1.56
C TYR A 93 9.40 5.47 1.05
N GLU A 94 10.41 5.28 1.89
CA GLU A 94 11.63 4.55 1.53
C GLU A 94 11.36 3.07 1.26
N ASN A 95 10.42 2.46 1.99
CA ASN A 95 9.98 1.10 1.73
C ASN A 95 9.42 0.95 0.32
N VAL A 96 8.49 1.82 -0.06
CA VAL A 96 7.87 1.80 -1.40
C VAL A 96 8.92 2.09 -2.47
N TRP A 97 9.73 3.14 -2.28
CA TRP A 97 10.74 3.54 -3.25
C TRP A 97 11.80 2.45 -3.50
N HIS A 98 12.37 1.91 -2.42
CA HIS A 98 13.37 0.85 -2.52
C HIS A 98 12.79 -0.43 -3.15
N THR A 99 11.58 -0.81 -2.77
CA THR A 99 10.90 -1.98 -3.33
C THR A 99 10.60 -1.80 -4.81
N PHE A 100 10.16 -0.61 -5.22
CA PHE A 100 9.99 -0.29 -6.63
C PHE A 100 11.30 -0.42 -7.40
N LEU A 101 12.39 0.19 -6.96
CA LEU A 101 13.69 0.05 -7.61
C LEU A 101 14.15 -1.41 -7.70
N LYS A 102 13.83 -2.21 -6.69
CA LYS A 102 14.13 -3.65 -6.70
C LYS A 102 13.31 -4.42 -7.72
N SER A 103 12.05 -4.03 -7.96
CA SER A 103 11.19 -4.66 -8.97
C SER A 103 11.62 -4.37 -10.41
N LEU A 104 12.38 -3.29 -10.64
CA LEU A 104 12.94 -2.96 -11.95
C LEU A 104 14.16 -3.82 -12.31
N LYS A 105 14.79 -4.46 -11.33
CA LYS A 105 16.00 -5.26 -11.53
C LYS A 105 15.59 -6.65 -12.03
N SER A 106 16.24 -7.13 -13.09
CA SER A 106 16.29 -8.55 -13.35
C SER A 106 17.11 -9.23 -12.25
N GLU A 107 16.86 -10.51 -11.96
CA GLU A 107 17.43 -11.22 -10.81
C GLU A 107 18.96 -11.17 -10.71
N ASN A 108 19.67 -10.76 -11.77
CA ASN A 108 21.13 -10.84 -11.89
C ASN A 108 21.86 -9.51 -12.19
N GLU A 109 21.19 -8.35 -12.30
CA GLU A 109 21.86 -7.13 -12.69
C GLU A 109 21.40 -5.90 -11.91
N GLU A 110 22.37 -5.05 -11.50
CA GLU A 110 22.11 -3.67 -11.09
C GLU A 110 21.86 -2.80 -12.33
N VAL A 111 20.70 -2.93 -12.93
CA VAL A 111 20.34 -2.06 -14.04
C VAL A 111 19.85 -0.72 -13.46
N PRO A 112 20.51 0.41 -13.80
CA PRO A 112 19.96 1.71 -13.47
C PRO A 112 18.59 1.87 -14.14
N TYR A 113 17.61 2.45 -13.44
CA TYR A 113 16.33 2.76 -14.06
C TYR A 113 16.53 3.70 -15.26
N THR A 114 15.85 3.39 -16.34
CA THR A 114 15.90 4.14 -17.60
C THR A 114 14.59 4.88 -17.83
N GLU A 115 14.56 5.74 -18.85
CA GLU A 115 13.32 6.45 -19.24
C GLU A 115 12.19 5.46 -19.57
N SER A 116 12.51 4.24 -20.06
CA SER A 116 11.50 3.20 -20.33
C SER A 116 10.73 2.74 -19.09
N HIS A 117 11.30 2.90 -17.89
CA HIS A 117 10.64 2.55 -16.62
C HIS A 117 9.74 3.67 -16.06
N ARG A 118 9.79 4.87 -16.68
CA ARG A 118 9.11 6.06 -16.16
C ARG A 118 7.60 5.88 -15.98
N ASP A 119 6.99 5.11 -16.87
CA ASP A 119 5.54 4.83 -16.87
C ASP A 119 5.15 3.57 -16.12
N GLN A 120 6.13 2.87 -15.54
CA GLN A 120 5.84 1.69 -14.75
C GLN A 120 5.09 2.07 -13.47
N ALA A 121 3.89 1.55 -13.33
CA ALA A 121 3.06 1.76 -12.15
C ALA A 121 3.10 0.54 -11.22
N MET A 122 2.93 0.79 -9.92
CA MET A 122 2.82 -0.23 -8.88
C MET A 122 1.58 -0.01 -8.03
N LEU A 123 0.95 -1.10 -7.63
CA LEU A 123 -0.13 -1.08 -6.64
C LEU A 123 0.47 -1.15 -5.23
N ILE A 124 0.14 -0.19 -4.37
CA ILE A 124 0.52 -0.20 -2.95
C ILE A 124 -0.68 -0.62 -2.13
N VAL A 125 -0.52 -1.62 -1.28
CA VAL A 125 -1.58 -2.25 -0.49
C VAL A 125 -1.15 -2.32 0.98
N PRO A 126 -2.03 -2.00 1.95
CA PRO A 126 -1.74 -2.18 3.37
C PRO A 126 -1.87 -3.66 3.78
N CYS A 127 -1.15 -4.07 4.81
CA CYS A 127 -1.26 -5.43 5.37
C CYS A 127 -2.43 -5.60 6.37
N ASP A 128 -3.08 -4.52 6.77
CA ASP A 128 -4.07 -4.51 7.85
C ASP A 128 -5.53 -4.38 7.35
N ALA A 129 -5.80 -4.85 6.14
CA ALA A 129 -7.13 -4.88 5.53
C ALA A 129 -7.59 -6.31 5.17
N PRO A 130 -7.73 -7.24 6.15
CA PRO A 130 -7.96 -8.67 5.90
C PRO A 130 -9.29 -9.00 5.20
N LEU A 131 -10.20 -8.05 5.11
CA LEU A 131 -11.48 -8.20 4.41
C LEU A 131 -11.46 -7.69 2.96
N MET A 132 -10.30 -7.23 2.49
CA MET A 132 -10.11 -6.84 1.10
C MET A 132 -10.37 -8.05 0.18
N THR A 133 -11.11 -7.82 -0.90
CA THR A 133 -11.46 -8.88 -1.85
C THR A 133 -10.69 -8.73 -3.17
N PRO A 134 -10.46 -9.84 -3.92
CA PRO A 134 -9.89 -9.75 -5.26
C PRO A 134 -10.69 -8.85 -6.19
N GLN A 135 -12.02 -8.89 -6.09
CA GLN A 135 -12.92 -8.06 -6.90
C GLN A 135 -12.76 -6.56 -6.62
N GLU A 136 -12.52 -6.17 -5.35
CA GLU A 136 -12.25 -4.78 -5.00
C GLU A 136 -10.96 -4.28 -5.62
N VAL A 137 -9.89 -5.08 -5.55
CA VAL A 137 -8.60 -4.73 -6.14
C VAL A 137 -8.69 -4.67 -7.65
N GLU A 138 -9.33 -5.65 -8.30
CA GLU A 138 -9.52 -5.68 -9.76
C GLU A 138 -10.37 -4.49 -10.23
N TYR A 139 -11.45 -4.17 -9.51
CA TYR A 139 -12.26 -2.99 -9.79
C TYR A 139 -11.43 -1.71 -9.72
N PHE A 140 -10.62 -1.55 -8.67
CA PHE A 140 -9.77 -0.38 -8.50
C PHE A 140 -8.76 -0.24 -9.63
N THR A 141 -8.02 -1.31 -9.96
CA THR A 141 -6.97 -1.28 -11.00
C THR A 141 -7.55 -1.06 -12.40
N SER A 142 -8.71 -1.66 -12.71
CA SER A 142 -9.36 -1.52 -14.01
C SER A 142 -9.97 -0.14 -14.24
N HIS A 143 -10.35 0.58 -13.16
CA HIS A 143 -10.89 1.95 -13.26
C HIS A 143 -9.84 3.04 -13.05
N ALA A 144 -8.61 2.67 -12.71
CA ALA A 144 -7.52 3.62 -12.53
C ALA A 144 -7.02 4.14 -13.89
N ASN A 145 -7.27 5.42 -14.16
CA ASN A 145 -6.81 6.07 -15.40
C ASN A 145 -5.32 6.43 -15.31
N MET A 146 -4.46 5.41 -15.41
CA MET A 146 -3.01 5.58 -15.36
C MET A 146 -2.40 6.14 -16.67
N GLU A 147 -3.18 6.39 -17.69
CA GLU A 147 -2.71 7.09 -18.88
C GLU A 147 -2.60 8.59 -18.61
N ASN A 148 -3.58 9.14 -17.90
CA ASN A 148 -3.68 10.58 -17.65
C ASN A 148 -3.18 11.00 -16.27
N TYR A 149 -2.96 10.05 -15.34
CA TYR A 149 -2.55 10.34 -13.97
C TYR A 149 -1.34 9.53 -13.55
N ASP A 150 -0.52 10.11 -12.71
CA ASP A 150 0.67 9.47 -12.17
C ASP A 150 0.43 8.83 -10.80
N HIS A 151 -0.69 9.20 -10.16
CA HIS A 151 -1.14 8.61 -8.91
C HIS A 151 -2.67 8.57 -8.86
N VAL A 152 -3.22 7.40 -8.65
CA VAL A 152 -4.65 7.16 -8.41
C VAL A 152 -4.83 6.59 -7.01
N LEU A 153 -5.77 7.15 -6.27
CA LEU A 153 -6.04 6.82 -4.87
C LEU A 153 -7.47 6.32 -4.73
N GLY A 154 -7.64 5.20 -4.04
CA GLY A 154 -8.94 4.65 -3.72
C GLY A 154 -9.65 5.45 -2.62
N LEU A 155 -10.87 5.88 -2.89
CA LEU A 155 -11.70 6.65 -1.96
C LEU A 155 -13.05 5.98 -1.74
N VAL A 156 -13.52 5.97 -0.49
CA VAL A 156 -14.86 5.51 -0.12
C VAL A 156 -15.64 6.68 0.47
N SER A 157 -16.83 6.98 -0.06
CA SER A 157 -17.63 8.10 0.44
C SER A 157 -18.13 7.84 1.87
N GLN A 158 -18.19 8.91 2.66
CA GLN A 158 -18.71 8.88 4.03
C GLN A 158 -20.14 8.30 4.08
N LYS A 159 -20.95 8.58 3.07
CA LYS A 159 -22.34 8.09 3.00
C LYS A 159 -22.42 6.58 3.04
N LYS A 160 -21.50 5.89 2.34
CA LYS A 160 -21.43 4.40 2.37
C LYS A 160 -20.93 3.88 3.70
N LEU A 161 -20.06 4.61 4.39
CA LEU A 161 -19.44 4.17 5.64
C LEU A 161 -20.30 4.46 6.88
N LYS A 162 -21.37 5.27 6.78
CA LYS A 162 -22.30 5.54 7.89
C LYS A 162 -22.93 4.26 8.45
N TYR A 163 -23.09 3.22 7.64
CA TYR A 163 -23.60 1.92 8.09
C TYR A 163 -22.75 1.30 9.22
N PHE A 164 -21.46 1.58 9.25
CA PHE A 164 -20.49 1.07 10.23
C PHE A 164 -20.32 1.97 11.45
N TYR A 165 -21.08 3.06 11.56
CA TYR A 165 -21.05 3.95 12.72
C TYR A 165 -21.69 3.30 13.93
N PRO A 166 -21.31 3.72 15.15
CA PRO A 166 -22.01 3.32 16.36
C PRO A 166 -23.49 3.66 16.24
N GLN A 167 -24.34 2.70 16.53
CA GLN A 167 -25.79 2.82 16.60
C GLN A 167 -26.24 2.33 17.96
N GLU A 168 -27.46 2.69 18.37
CA GLU A 168 -28.02 2.21 19.64
C GLU A 168 -28.00 0.67 19.69
N GLY A 169 -27.34 0.12 20.72
CA GLY A 169 -27.18 -1.32 20.89
C GLY A 169 -26.18 -2.01 19.95
N LYS A 170 -25.48 -1.27 19.06
CA LYS A 170 -24.46 -1.84 18.17
C LYS A 170 -23.14 -1.07 18.27
N PRO A 171 -22.02 -1.74 18.59
CA PRO A 171 -20.72 -1.12 18.50
C PRO A 171 -20.41 -0.72 17.05
N GLY A 172 -19.64 0.33 16.88
CA GLY A 172 -19.22 0.79 15.56
C GLY A 172 -17.99 1.68 15.67
N ILE A 173 -17.50 2.17 14.53
CA ILE A 173 -16.30 2.98 14.47
C ILE A 173 -16.61 4.32 13.81
N LYS A 174 -16.29 5.42 14.51
CA LYS A 174 -16.19 6.75 13.88
C LYS A 174 -14.84 6.89 13.21
N MET A 175 -14.85 7.24 11.93
CA MET A 175 -13.66 7.35 11.11
C MET A 175 -13.35 8.83 10.83
N ALA A 176 -12.07 9.13 10.61
CA ALA A 176 -11.66 10.42 10.08
C ALA A 176 -11.88 10.45 8.55
N TYR A 177 -12.27 11.61 8.03
CA TYR A 177 -12.56 11.82 6.62
C TYR A 177 -11.71 12.94 6.03
N LEU A 178 -11.39 12.77 4.76
CA LEU A 178 -10.90 13.84 3.90
C LEU A 178 -12.13 14.60 3.36
N HIS A 179 -12.19 15.89 3.66
CA HIS A 179 -13.26 16.76 3.17
C HIS A 179 -12.77 17.49 1.93
N ILE A 180 -13.44 17.24 0.80
CA ILE A 180 -13.23 17.96 -0.45
C ILE A 180 -14.54 18.63 -0.83
N LYS A 181 -14.49 19.50 -1.86
CA LYS A 181 -15.63 20.30 -2.26
C LYS A 181 -16.90 19.47 -2.57
N GLU A 182 -16.72 18.33 -3.17
CA GLU A 182 -17.80 17.48 -3.66
C GLU A 182 -18.43 16.61 -2.56
N ASP A 183 -17.64 16.07 -1.64
CA ASP A 183 -18.13 15.17 -0.56
C ASP A 183 -17.00 14.91 0.47
N SER A 184 -17.30 14.08 1.46
CA SER A 184 -16.34 13.59 2.44
C SER A 184 -15.98 12.13 2.15
N PHE A 185 -14.70 11.84 2.11
CA PHE A 185 -14.18 10.52 1.73
C PHE A 185 -13.20 9.99 2.76
N ARG A 186 -13.16 8.66 2.86
CA ARG A 186 -12.09 7.94 3.52
C ARG A 186 -11.18 7.30 2.48
N ILE A 187 -9.88 7.44 2.67
CA ILE A 187 -8.88 6.73 1.88
C ILE A 187 -8.99 5.24 2.23
N ASN A 188 -9.14 4.37 1.23
CA ASN A 188 -9.15 2.92 1.43
C ASN A 188 -7.75 2.30 1.41
N ASN A 189 -6.71 3.15 1.31
CA ASN A 189 -5.30 2.77 1.28
C ASN A 189 -4.84 1.94 0.06
N LEU A 190 -5.65 1.85 -1.00
CA LEU A 190 -5.18 1.39 -2.30
C LEU A 190 -4.62 2.58 -3.08
N HIS A 191 -3.36 2.46 -3.48
CA HIS A 191 -2.68 3.47 -4.28
C HIS A 191 -2.08 2.81 -5.52
N LEU A 192 -2.39 3.32 -6.70
CA LEU A 192 -1.69 2.96 -7.93
C LEU A 192 -0.84 4.16 -8.35
N VAL A 193 0.47 3.97 -8.44
CA VAL A 193 1.42 5.08 -8.59
C VAL A 193 2.51 4.74 -9.59
N LYS A 194 2.95 5.73 -10.37
CA LYS A 194 4.17 5.71 -11.19
C LYS A 194 5.29 6.40 -10.42
N PRO A 195 6.13 5.71 -9.66
CA PRO A 195 7.06 6.33 -8.72
C PRO A 195 8.07 7.28 -9.38
N LEU A 196 8.48 7.01 -10.62
CA LEU A 196 9.43 7.84 -11.36
C LEU A 196 8.81 9.14 -11.92
N ARG A 197 7.48 9.22 -11.98
CA ARG A 197 6.77 10.43 -12.41
C ARG A 197 6.41 11.35 -11.24
N ILE A 198 6.54 10.89 -10.01
CA ILE A 198 6.28 11.71 -8.83
C ILE A 198 7.42 12.72 -8.69
N GLU A 199 7.10 13.98 -8.86
CA GLU A 199 7.99 15.10 -8.60
C GLU A 199 8.03 15.46 -7.11
N ASN A 200 9.04 16.23 -6.69
CA ASN A 200 9.16 16.74 -5.32
C ASN A 200 9.09 15.63 -4.24
N ARG A 201 9.70 14.49 -4.51
CA ARG A 201 9.70 13.32 -3.61
C ARG A 201 10.28 13.63 -2.22
N GLU A 202 11.17 14.58 -2.12
CA GLU A 202 11.74 15.09 -0.87
C GLU A 202 10.67 15.68 0.06
N TYR A 203 9.59 16.28 -0.46
CA TYR A 203 8.49 16.76 0.36
C TYR A 203 7.67 15.61 0.95
N ILE A 204 7.50 14.53 0.19
CA ILE A 204 6.85 13.32 0.71
C ILE A 204 7.67 12.73 1.86
N GLN A 205 8.98 12.65 1.69
CA GLN A 205 9.88 12.16 2.74
C GLN A 205 9.83 13.06 3.99
N LYS A 206 9.89 14.38 3.83
CA LYS A 206 9.73 15.35 4.91
C LYS A 206 8.38 15.20 5.61
N MET A 207 7.29 15.07 4.84
CA MET A 207 5.95 14.87 5.39
C MET A 207 5.89 13.62 6.28
N TYR A 208 6.53 12.51 5.87
CA TYR A 208 6.59 11.30 6.70
C TYR A 208 7.42 11.49 7.97
N GLN A 209 8.48 12.27 7.95
CA GLN A 209 9.28 12.60 9.14
C GLN A 209 8.47 13.38 10.16
N TYR A 210 7.58 14.27 9.72
CA TYR A 210 6.77 15.14 10.58
C TYR A 210 5.36 14.60 10.89
N ARG A 211 4.89 13.57 10.20
CA ARG A 211 3.51 13.04 10.25
C ARG A 211 2.99 12.74 11.67
N TYR A 212 3.87 12.32 12.57
CA TYR A 212 3.48 11.84 13.90
C TYR A 212 3.78 12.83 15.03
N GLN A 213 4.18 14.00 14.66
CA GLN A 213 4.48 15.02 15.64
C GLN A 213 3.21 15.84 15.90
N ARG A 214 2.41 15.40 16.88
CA ARG A 214 1.21 16.11 17.37
C ARG A 214 1.53 17.48 18.01
N ASN A 215 2.77 17.93 17.93
CA ASN A 215 3.21 19.16 18.56
C ASN A 215 3.16 20.31 17.54
N PHE A 216 2.42 21.37 17.88
CA PHE A 216 2.25 22.57 17.05
C PHE A 216 3.57 23.17 16.54
N LYS A 217 4.65 23.09 17.34
CA LYS A 217 6.01 23.51 16.95
C LYS A 217 6.50 22.80 15.66
N ASN A 218 6.14 21.57 15.45
CA ASN A 218 6.59 20.79 14.30
C ASN A 218 5.76 21.07 13.05
N LEU A 219 4.51 21.47 13.21
CA LEU A 219 3.68 21.99 12.12
C LEU A 219 4.27 23.30 11.58
N VAL A 220 4.73 24.17 12.48
CA VAL A 220 5.41 25.43 12.11
C VAL A 220 6.75 25.14 11.43
N LEU A 221 7.56 24.21 11.96
CA LEU A 221 8.84 23.81 11.36
C LEU A 221 8.64 23.16 9.98
N PHE A 222 7.59 22.36 9.82
CA PHE A 222 7.23 21.79 8.53
C PHE A 222 6.82 22.88 7.53
N ALA A 223 5.97 23.82 7.92
CA ALA A 223 5.59 24.94 7.08
C ALA A 223 6.81 25.78 6.66
N LEU A 224 7.70 26.11 7.60
CA LEU A 224 8.94 26.83 7.31
C LEU A 224 9.90 26.04 6.41
N SER A 225 9.92 24.71 6.46
CA SER A 225 10.76 23.86 5.60
C SER A 225 10.26 23.75 4.16
N ILE A 226 9.00 24.14 3.90
CA ILE A 226 8.38 24.08 2.56
C ILE A 226 8.32 25.48 1.94
N PHE A 227 8.05 26.52 2.76
CA PHE A 227 7.77 27.88 2.28
C PHE A 227 8.86 28.91 2.65
N GLY A 228 9.88 28.51 3.38
CA GLY A 228 11.09 29.29 3.70
C GLY A 228 12.26 28.90 2.81
#